data_aa7be7e1a96dd9b1ac3da46134391c75
#
_entry.id   aa7be7e1a96dd9b1ac3da46134391c75
#
_cell.length_a   1.000
_cell.length_b   1.000
_cell.length_c   1.000
_cell.angle_alpha   90.00
_cell.angle_beta   90.00
_cell.angle_gamma   90.00
#
_symmetry.space_group_name_H-M   'P 1'
#
loop_
_entity.id
_entity.type
_entity.pdbx_description
1 polymer ?
#
loop_
_entity_poly.entity_id
_entity_poly.type
_entity_poly.pdbx_seq_one_letter_code
_entity_poly.pdbx_strand_id
1 'polypeptide(L)'
;GHASSAAYSPLSWCGARTRARWLTSPLRDRFGIGQGLEFYDAAELTEIVKRSAGILGIPSDDEGAVAIAKRSRGTPRIANRLLRRVRDYAEVKADGAVTGRTAEAALDLLHVDARGFAHLRRRFPLTTLATCDGAPVATDSLAPATSATRAPK
;
A
#
# COMPACT_ATOMS: atom_id res chain seq x y z
N GLY A 1 18.78 29.84 44.94
CA GLY A 1 18.35 29.35 43.64
C GLY A 1 16.87 29.05 43.69
N HIS A 2 16.02 29.90 43.09
CA HIS A 2 14.58 29.62 42.99
C HIS A 2 14.40 28.58 41.89
N ALA A 3 13.92 27.39 42.26
CA ALA A 3 13.45 26.41 41.29
C ALA A 3 12.14 26.93 40.69
N SER A 4 12.19 27.34 39.46
CA SER A 4 11.01 27.72 38.68
C SER A 4 10.22 26.45 38.40
N SER A 5 9.13 26.20 39.11
CA SER A 5 8.18 25.14 38.83
C SER A 5 7.35 25.53 37.60
N ALA A 6 7.74 25.11 36.40
CA ALA A 6 6.92 25.23 35.22
C ALA A 6 5.85 24.15 35.28
N ALA A 7 4.60 24.54 35.53
CA ALA A 7 3.45 23.67 35.43
C ALA A 7 3.15 23.46 33.94
N TYR A 8 3.52 22.29 33.40
CA TYR A 8 3.14 21.90 32.05
C TYR A 8 1.74 21.29 32.05
N SER A 9 0.94 21.70 31.08
CA SER A 9 -0.33 21.01 30.82
C SER A 9 -0.09 19.53 30.52
N PRO A 10 -0.98 18.63 30.93
CA PRO A 10 -0.82 17.21 30.63
C PRO A 10 -0.76 16.98 29.11
N LEU A 11 0.28 16.32 28.67
CA LEU A 11 0.52 16.01 27.26
C LEU A 11 0.40 14.51 27.03
N SER A 12 -0.28 14.15 25.95
CA SER A 12 -0.25 12.78 25.43
C SER A 12 0.63 12.73 24.17
N TRP A 13 1.58 11.84 24.18
CA TRP A 13 2.47 11.61 23.03
C TRP A 13 2.05 10.34 22.31
N CYS A 14 1.81 10.45 21.01
CA CYS A 14 1.56 9.32 20.14
C CYS A 14 2.64 9.29 19.03
N GLY A 15 3.26 8.15 18.84
CA GLY A 15 4.27 7.95 17.81
C GLY A 15 3.98 6.70 16.99
N ALA A 16 4.24 6.73 15.68
CA ALA A 16 4.12 5.60 14.79
C ALA A 16 5.43 5.32 14.06
N ARG A 17 5.83 4.05 14.01
CA ARG A 17 7.05 3.60 13.32
C ARG A 17 6.81 2.30 12.59
N THR A 18 7.41 2.15 11.41
CA THR A 18 7.33 0.93 10.61
C THR A 18 8.25 -0.18 11.09
N ARG A 19 9.31 0.15 11.85
CA ARG A 19 10.30 -0.81 12.35
C ARG A 19 10.53 -0.59 13.84
N ALA A 20 9.81 -1.33 14.67
CA ALA A 20 9.89 -1.23 16.11
C ALA A 20 11.33 -1.48 16.66
N ARG A 21 12.11 -2.35 16.01
CA ARG A 21 13.49 -2.66 16.40
C ARG A 21 14.47 -1.48 16.30
N TRP A 22 14.11 -0.39 15.61
CA TRP A 22 14.93 0.82 15.52
C TRP A 22 14.65 1.79 16.66
N LEU A 23 13.64 1.51 17.48
CA LEU A 23 13.42 2.24 18.72
C LEU A 23 14.35 1.65 19.79
N THR A 24 15.14 2.51 20.40
CA THR A 24 15.98 2.13 21.56
C THR A 24 15.09 1.67 22.70
N SER A 25 15.58 0.71 23.52
CA SER A 25 14.85 0.21 24.67
C SER A 25 14.35 1.32 25.59
N PRO A 26 15.20 2.30 25.99
CA PRO A 26 14.76 3.38 26.86
C PRO A 26 13.65 4.26 26.30
N LEU A 27 13.59 4.41 24.98
CA LEU A 27 12.50 5.16 24.35
C LEU A 27 11.20 4.35 24.33
N ARG A 28 11.28 3.06 24.04
CA ARG A 28 10.13 2.14 24.03
C ARG A 28 9.51 2.02 25.41
N ASP A 29 10.34 1.93 26.45
CA ASP A 29 9.90 1.76 27.83
C ASP A 29 9.20 3.01 28.40
N ARG A 30 9.42 4.18 27.78
CA ARG A 30 8.71 5.42 28.12
C ARG A 30 7.31 5.52 27.52
N PHE A 31 7.00 4.73 26.50
CA PHE A 31 5.63 4.61 25.97
C PHE A 31 4.90 3.50 26.72
N GLY A 32 3.89 3.86 27.51
CA GLY A 32 3.14 2.90 28.33
C GLY A 32 2.31 1.90 27.54
N ILE A 33 1.99 2.21 26.27
CA ILE A 33 1.14 1.37 25.42
C ILE A 33 1.80 1.20 24.05
N GLY A 34 2.14 -0.04 23.68
CA GLY A 34 2.62 -0.42 22.37
C GLY A 34 1.56 -1.23 21.64
N GLN A 35 1.13 -0.77 20.47
CA GLN A 35 0.17 -1.46 19.61
C GLN A 35 0.83 -1.84 18.28
N GLY A 36 0.63 -3.09 17.84
CA GLY A 36 0.94 -3.55 16.49
C GLY A 36 -0.23 -3.26 15.56
N LEU A 37 0.06 -2.68 14.39
CA LEU A 37 -0.94 -2.53 13.33
C LEU A 37 -0.78 -3.66 12.32
N GLU A 38 -1.89 -4.32 12.03
CA GLU A 38 -1.96 -5.37 11.04
C GLU A 38 -2.41 -4.82 9.67
N PHE A 39 -2.33 -5.65 8.64
CA PHE A 39 -2.88 -5.32 7.33
C PHE A 39 -4.41 -5.40 7.38
N TYR A 40 -5.03 -4.48 6.68
CA TYR A 40 -6.48 -4.48 6.50
C TYR A 40 -6.92 -5.67 5.63
N ASP A 41 -8.09 -6.21 5.93
CA ASP A 41 -8.73 -7.18 5.07
C ASP A 41 -9.39 -6.52 3.83
N ALA A 42 -9.93 -7.35 2.94
CA ALA A 42 -10.54 -6.83 1.72
C ALA A 42 -11.86 -6.08 1.98
N ALA A 43 -12.59 -6.45 3.03
CA ALA A 43 -13.86 -5.79 3.38
C ALA A 43 -13.58 -4.38 3.95
N GLU A 44 -12.67 -4.28 4.90
CA GLU A 44 -12.24 -3.02 5.49
C GLU A 44 -11.66 -2.07 4.42
N LEU A 45 -10.85 -2.60 3.50
CA LEU A 45 -10.32 -1.79 2.39
C LEU A 45 -11.40 -1.34 1.43
N THR A 46 -12.45 -2.13 1.21
CA THR A 46 -13.59 -1.73 0.39
C THR A 46 -14.30 -0.52 0.99
N GLU A 47 -14.52 -0.51 2.30
CA GLU A 47 -15.11 0.63 2.99
C GLU A 47 -14.21 1.88 2.89
N ILE A 48 -12.90 1.71 3.04
CA ILE A 48 -11.94 2.81 2.88
C ILE A 48 -11.99 3.37 1.46
N VAL A 49 -12.08 2.52 0.43
CA VAL A 49 -12.19 2.94 -0.98
C VAL A 49 -13.48 3.70 -1.22
N LYS A 50 -14.63 3.19 -0.75
CA LYS A 50 -15.93 3.86 -0.86
C LYS A 50 -15.92 5.24 -0.21
N ARG A 51 -15.41 5.33 1.02
CA ARG A 51 -15.25 6.60 1.73
C ARG A 51 -14.37 7.57 0.96
N SER A 52 -13.24 7.09 0.46
CA SER A 52 -12.29 7.91 -0.30
C SER A 52 -12.88 8.38 -1.62
N ALA A 53 -13.64 7.54 -2.32
CA ALA A 53 -14.38 7.90 -3.53
C ALA A 53 -15.40 9.00 -3.25
N GLY A 54 -16.17 8.89 -2.17
CA GLY A 54 -17.11 9.92 -1.74
C GLY A 54 -16.44 11.28 -1.43
N ILE A 55 -15.30 11.26 -0.74
CA ILE A 55 -14.53 12.49 -0.43
C ILE A 55 -13.98 13.14 -1.72
N LEU A 56 -13.58 12.34 -2.70
CA LEU A 56 -13.06 12.80 -3.98
C LEU A 56 -14.16 13.13 -5.01
N GLY A 57 -15.44 12.90 -4.67
CA GLY A 57 -16.55 13.11 -5.58
C GLY A 57 -16.56 12.16 -6.79
N ILE A 58 -15.98 10.95 -6.65
CA ILE A 58 -15.88 9.96 -7.70
C ILE A 58 -17.10 9.04 -7.64
N PRO A 59 -17.96 9.00 -8.68
CA PRO A 59 -19.02 7.99 -8.75
C PRO A 59 -18.41 6.58 -8.77
N SER A 60 -18.76 5.75 -7.81
CA SER A 60 -18.22 4.40 -7.72
C SER A 60 -19.30 3.42 -7.28
N ASP A 61 -19.30 2.23 -7.87
CA ASP A 61 -20.13 1.12 -7.43
C ASP A 61 -19.39 0.21 -6.45
N ASP A 62 -20.11 -0.70 -5.84
CA ASP A 62 -19.58 -1.64 -4.87
C ASP A 62 -18.56 -2.61 -5.49
N GLU A 63 -18.81 -3.04 -6.71
CA GLU A 63 -17.94 -3.97 -7.43
C GLU A 63 -16.59 -3.33 -7.76
N GLY A 64 -16.58 -2.06 -8.19
CA GLY A 64 -15.37 -1.30 -8.44
C GLY A 64 -14.54 -1.10 -7.17
N ALA A 65 -15.19 -0.79 -6.05
CA ALA A 65 -14.52 -0.67 -4.77
C ALA A 65 -13.90 -2.00 -4.32
N VAL A 66 -14.62 -3.11 -4.47
CA VAL A 66 -14.13 -4.47 -4.16
C VAL A 66 -12.95 -4.86 -5.06
N ALA A 67 -13.02 -4.57 -6.36
CA ALA A 67 -11.94 -4.87 -7.30
C ALA A 67 -10.64 -4.15 -6.93
N ILE A 68 -10.73 -2.88 -6.53
CA ILE A 68 -9.59 -2.08 -6.05
C ILE A 68 -9.06 -2.63 -4.71
N ALA A 69 -9.95 -2.93 -3.77
CA ALA A 69 -9.60 -3.42 -2.44
C ALA A 69 -8.81 -4.75 -2.52
N LYS A 70 -9.28 -5.72 -3.29
CA LYS A 70 -8.62 -7.02 -3.50
C LYS A 70 -7.17 -6.87 -4.00
N ARG A 71 -6.91 -5.90 -4.88
CA ARG A 71 -5.57 -5.66 -5.45
C ARG A 71 -4.72 -4.69 -4.61
N SER A 72 -5.21 -4.25 -3.44
CA SER A 72 -4.54 -3.27 -2.57
C SER A 72 -3.62 -3.85 -1.50
N ARG A 73 -3.54 -5.17 -1.39
CA ARG A 73 -2.60 -5.88 -0.52
C ARG A 73 -2.66 -5.43 0.95
N GLY A 74 -3.83 -5.26 1.50
CA GLY A 74 -4.01 -4.89 2.90
C GLY A 74 -3.60 -3.46 3.27
N THR A 75 -3.35 -2.57 2.28
CA THR A 75 -2.76 -1.25 2.54
C THR A 75 -3.62 -0.11 2.00
N PRO A 76 -4.18 0.77 2.85
CA PRO A 76 -5.00 1.91 2.44
C PRO A 76 -4.30 2.88 1.48
N ARG A 77 -2.98 3.06 1.64
CA ARG A 77 -2.18 3.90 0.73
C ARG A 77 -2.21 3.36 -0.70
N ILE A 78 -2.12 2.03 -0.86
CA ILE A 78 -2.16 1.40 -2.18
C ILE A 78 -3.57 1.51 -2.73
N ALA A 79 -4.61 1.24 -1.93
CA ALA A 79 -6.01 1.36 -2.31
C ALA A 79 -6.33 2.76 -2.85
N ASN A 80 -5.98 3.80 -2.12
CA ASN A 80 -6.19 5.18 -2.53
C ASN A 80 -5.40 5.57 -3.80
N ARG A 81 -4.20 5.02 -3.97
CA ARG A 81 -3.42 5.22 -5.19
C ARG A 81 -4.07 4.56 -6.39
N LEU A 82 -4.55 3.32 -6.23
CA LEU A 82 -5.25 2.61 -7.30
C LEU A 82 -6.57 3.29 -7.64
N LEU A 83 -7.35 3.73 -6.65
CA LEU A 83 -8.60 4.47 -6.86
C LEU A 83 -8.38 5.70 -7.75
N ARG A 84 -7.35 6.50 -7.48
CA ARG A 84 -7.03 7.67 -8.31
C ARG A 84 -6.69 7.27 -9.75
N ARG A 85 -5.93 6.20 -9.94
CA ARG A 85 -5.56 5.70 -11.27
C ARG A 85 -6.76 5.15 -12.04
N VAL A 86 -7.65 4.44 -11.35
CA VAL A 86 -8.89 3.94 -11.95
C VAL A 86 -9.81 5.11 -12.31
N ARG A 87 -9.89 6.16 -11.47
CA ARG A 87 -10.61 7.38 -11.80
C ARG A 87 -10.06 8.03 -13.08
N ASP A 88 -8.74 8.24 -13.13
CA ASP A 88 -8.09 8.87 -14.30
C ASP A 88 -8.39 8.07 -15.59
N TYR A 89 -8.43 6.74 -15.48
CA TYR A 89 -8.83 5.87 -16.59
C TYR A 89 -10.31 6.03 -16.93
N ALA A 90 -11.18 6.06 -15.92
CA ALA A 90 -12.63 6.20 -16.11
C ALA A 90 -12.98 7.54 -16.78
N GLU A 91 -12.33 8.63 -16.42
CA GLU A 91 -12.50 9.95 -17.02
C GLU A 91 -12.11 9.98 -18.50
N VAL A 92 -11.11 9.20 -18.91
CA VAL A 92 -10.59 9.19 -20.28
C VAL A 92 -11.26 8.14 -21.19
N LYS A 93 -11.63 6.99 -20.63
CA LYS A 93 -12.04 5.80 -21.39
C LYS A 93 -13.46 5.31 -21.08
N ALA A 94 -14.13 5.90 -20.09
CA ALA A 94 -15.47 5.54 -19.67
C ALA A 94 -16.26 6.81 -19.27
N ASP A 95 -17.38 6.62 -18.59
CA ASP A 95 -18.31 7.70 -18.22
C ASP A 95 -17.89 8.49 -16.95
N GLY A 96 -16.63 8.41 -16.55
CA GLY A 96 -16.12 9.01 -15.31
C GLY A 96 -16.48 8.22 -14.04
N ALA A 97 -17.22 7.10 -14.17
CA ALA A 97 -17.61 6.26 -13.04
C ALA A 97 -16.68 5.06 -12.86
N VAL A 98 -16.35 4.78 -11.61
CA VAL A 98 -15.55 3.62 -11.21
C VAL A 98 -16.48 2.43 -10.97
N THR A 99 -16.79 1.72 -12.04
CA THR A 99 -17.56 0.46 -12.00
C THR A 99 -16.61 -0.74 -11.90
N GLY A 100 -17.15 -1.92 -11.53
CA GLY A 100 -16.37 -3.16 -11.49
C GLY A 100 -15.62 -3.40 -12.79
N ARG A 101 -16.30 -3.26 -13.94
CA ARG A 101 -15.72 -3.44 -15.28
C ARG A 101 -14.61 -2.41 -15.58
N THR A 102 -14.87 -1.14 -15.27
CA THR A 102 -13.91 -0.06 -15.48
C THR A 102 -12.69 -0.23 -14.59
N ALA A 103 -12.89 -0.63 -13.33
CA ALA A 103 -11.82 -0.90 -12.40
C ALA A 103 -10.93 -2.06 -12.85
N GLU A 104 -11.50 -3.17 -13.29
CA GLU A 104 -10.74 -4.30 -13.81
C GLU A 104 -9.91 -3.92 -15.04
N ALA A 105 -10.52 -3.28 -16.02
CA ALA A 105 -9.82 -2.84 -17.23
C ALA A 105 -8.66 -1.87 -16.92
N ALA A 106 -8.87 -0.92 -16.01
CA ALA A 106 -7.84 0.01 -15.58
C ALA A 106 -6.70 -0.70 -14.85
N LEU A 107 -7.02 -1.64 -13.96
CA LEU A 107 -6.04 -2.39 -13.17
C LEU A 107 -5.19 -3.33 -14.05
N ASP A 108 -5.78 -3.91 -15.07
CA ASP A 108 -5.08 -4.73 -16.06
C ASP A 108 -4.14 -3.88 -16.92
N LEU A 109 -4.56 -2.70 -17.35
CA LEU A 109 -3.69 -1.74 -18.05
C LEU A 109 -2.51 -1.30 -17.18
N LEU A 110 -2.72 -1.17 -15.88
CA LEU A 110 -1.65 -0.86 -14.91
C LEU A 110 -0.77 -2.07 -14.59
N HIS A 111 -1.03 -3.22 -15.21
CA HIS A 111 -0.32 -4.47 -14.96
C HIS A 111 -0.32 -4.88 -13.48
N VAL A 112 -1.42 -4.60 -12.78
CA VAL A 112 -1.65 -5.03 -11.40
C VAL A 112 -2.43 -6.34 -11.42
N ASP A 113 -1.78 -7.43 -11.06
CA ASP A 113 -2.42 -8.75 -11.05
C ASP A 113 -3.50 -8.88 -9.95
N ALA A 114 -4.22 -10.00 -9.96
CA ALA A 114 -5.29 -10.27 -9.00
C ALA A 114 -4.79 -10.27 -7.52
N ARG A 115 -3.50 -10.45 -7.29
CA ARG A 115 -2.86 -10.38 -5.96
C ARG A 115 -2.25 -9.00 -5.65
N GLY A 116 -2.43 -8.01 -6.52
CA GLY A 116 -1.92 -6.66 -6.34
C GLY A 116 -0.42 -6.48 -6.60
N PHE A 117 0.21 -7.42 -7.32
CA PHE A 117 1.61 -7.26 -7.69
C PHE A 117 1.73 -6.51 -9.02
N ALA A 118 2.49 -5.43 -9.03
CA ALA A 118 2.91 -4.79 -10.26
C ALA A 118 3.95 -5.66 -11.00
N HIS A 119 4.01 -5.53 -12.33
CA HIS A 119 4.85 -6.33 -13.22
C HIS A 119 6.29 -6.56 -12.72
N LEU A 120 6.95 -5.51 -12.26
CA LEU A 120 8.33 -5.61 -11.75
C LEU A 120 8.44 -6.48 -10.49
N ARG A 121 7.45 -6.40 -9.59
CA ARG A 121 7.41 -7.20 -8.35
C ARG A 121 7.07 -8.67 -8.59
N ARG A 122 6.40 -8.98 -9.69
CA ARG A 122 6.11 -10.36 -10.09
C ARG A 122 7.34 -11.04 -10.70
N ARG A 123 8.16 -10.30 -11.44
CA ARG A 123 9.40 -10.86 -12.04
C ARG A 123 10.38 -11.33 -10.97
N PHE A 124 10.51 -10.60 -9.87
CA PHE A 124 11.47 -10.92 -8.81
C PHE A 124 11.27 -12.34 -8.22
N PRO A 125 10.07 -12.71 -7.70
CA PRO A 125 9.83 -14.06 -7.22
C PRO A 125 9.93 -15.13 -8.32
N LEU A 126 9.46 -14.84 -9.53
CA LEU A 126 9.54 -15.79 -10.64
C LEU A 126 10.98 -16.06 -11.04
N THR A 127 11.84 -15.04 -11.09
CA THR A 127 13.27 -15.21 -11.36
C THR A 127 13.93 -16.01 -10.24
N THR A 128 13.61 -15.74 -8.98
CA THR A 128 14.13 -16.49 -7.83
C THR A 128 13.74 -17.97 -7.90
N LEU A 129 12.49 -18.26 -8.25
CA LEU A 129 12.02 -19.63 -8.43
C LEU A 129 12.71 -20.32 -9.63
N ALA A 130 12.84 -19.61 -10.75
CA ALA A 130 13.41 -20.20 -11.97
C ALA A 130 14.92 -20.41 -11.93
N THR A 131 15.66 -19.56 -11.20
CA THR A 131 17.13 -19.60 -11.16
C THR A 131 17.70 -20.23 -9.90
N CYS A 132 16.94 -20.29 -8.81
CA CYS A 132 17.45 -20.69 -7.50
C CYS A 132 16.51 -21.63 -6.75
N ASP A 133 15.54 -22.26 -7.41
CA ASP A 133 14.57 -23.19 -6.81
C ASP A 133 13.91 -22.68 -5.51
N GLY A 134 13.74 -21.35 -5.40
CA GLY A 134 13.16 -20.74 -4.20
C GLY A 134 14.11 -20.62 -2.99
N ALA A 135 15.38 -20.94 -3.17
CA ALA A 135 16.38 -20.75 -2.12
C ALA A 135 16.59 -19.26 -1.79
N PRO A 136 16.97 -18.91 -0.55
CA PRO A 136 17.29 -17.54 -0.18
C PRO A 136 18.50 -17.05 -0.98
N VAL A 137 18.31 -15.96 -1.73
CA VAL A 137 19.33 -15.40 -2.63
C VAL A 137 19.61 -13.95 -2.26
N ALA A 138 20.87 -13.54 -2.33
CA ALA A 138 21.25 -12.15 -2.18
C ALA A 138 20.68 -11.32 -3.34
N THR A 139 20.24 -10.10 -3.06
CA THR A 139 19.67 -9.18 -4.05
C THR A 139 20.62 -8.89 -5.22
N ASP A 140 21.91 -8.89 -4.95
CA ASP A 140 22.96 -8.63 -5.95
C ASP A 140 23.08 -9.75 -7.00
N SER A 141 22.79 -11.00 -6.60
CA SER A 141 22.79 -12.15 -7.50
C SER A 141 21.60 -12.16 -8.47
N LEU A 142 20.50 -11.48 -8.10
CA LEU A 142 19.31 -11.35 -8.94
C LEU A 142 19.33 -10.11 -9.84
N ALA A 143 20.19 -9.15 -9.55
CA ALA A 143 20.30 -7.91 -10.30
C ALA A 143 20.53 -8.11 -11.81
N PRO A 144 21.43 -8.99 -12.28
CA PRO A 144 21.64 -9.23 -13.71
C PRO A 144 20.42 -9.85 -14.39
N ALA A 145 19.73 -10.79 -13.72
CA ALA A 145 18.55 -11.47 -14.27
C ALA A 145 17.30 -10.57 -14.31
N THR A 146 17.22 -9.57 -13.43
CA THR A 146 16.15 -8.58 -13.42
C THR A 146 16.45 -7.34 -14.25
N SER A 147 17.74 -7.00 -14.46
CA SER A 147 18.21 -5.84 -15.24
C SER A 147 18.23 -6.08 -16.75
N ALA A 148 18.05 -7.30 -17.22
CA ALA A 148 17.97 -7.64 -18.64
C ALA A 148 16.81 -6.95 -19.39
N THR A 149 16.10 -6.02 -18.73
CA THR A 149 15.10 -5.15 -19.34
C THR A 149 15.33 -3.70 -18.89
N ARG A 150 16.56 -3.24 -18.95
CA ARG A 150 16.80 -1.81 -18.97
C ARG A 150 16.41 -1.36 -20.37
N ALA A 151 15.25 -0.70 -20.49
CA ALA A 151 14.85 -0.07 -21.74
C ALA A 151 15.98 0.84 -22.23
N PRO A 152 16.29 0.84 -23.53
CA PRO A 152 17.22 1.82 -24.07
C PRO A 152 16.68 3.22 -23.82
N LYS A 153 17.59 4.13 -23.57
CA LYS A 153 17.34 5.57 -23.38
C LYS A 153 16.67 6.19 -24.59
#